data_1427c1d576085ad7ec31937f72f003fb
#
_entry.id   1427c1d576085ad7ec31937f72f003fb
#
_cell.length_a   1.000
_cell.length_b   1.000
_cell.length_c   1.000
_cell.angle_alpha   90.00
_cell.angle_beta   90.00
_cell.angle_gamma   90.00
#
_symmetry.space_group_name_H-M   'P 1'
#
loop_
_entity.id
_entity.type
_entity.pdbx_description
1 polymer ?
#
loop_
_entity_poly.entity_id
_entity_poly.type
_entity_poly.pdbx_seq_one_letter_code
_entity_poly.pdbx_strand_id
1 'polypeptide(L)'
;MKLVADWWDDPNYSHGFLVPVFSAYLVWQRRAALTAEVPRGSWRAGLPVLLVGLALLVLGEVGAERFLAASSLVVVLVAFMLLHLGPAIARRLAFPLAYLLFAIPIPAVAFYAIAFPLQQLSATNAAWTLDLLGVPGPARRERDPPQPDHPRRHRGV
;
A
#
# COMPACT_ATOMS: atom_id res chain seq x y z
N MET A 1 -5.78 -11.58 -14.34
CA MET A 1 -5.84 -10.20 -13.75
C MET A 1 -5.90 -10.33 -12.24
N LYS A 2 -4.73 -10.41 -11.60
CA LYS A 2 -4.63 -10.68 -10.15
C LYS A 2 -5.03 -9.47 -9.29
N LEU A 3 -4.77 -8.24 -9.76
CA LEU A 3 -5.05 -7.01 -9.02
C LEU A 3 -6.54 -6.84 -8.65
N VAL A 4 -7.44 -7.13 -9.59
CA VAL A 4 -8.89 -7.04 -9.37
C VAL A 4 -9.37 -8.13 -8.39
N ALA A 5 -8.75 -9.31 -8.44
CA ALA A 5 -9.02 -10.38 -7.48
C ALA A 5 -8.56 -9.97 -6.07
N ASP A 6 -7.38 -9.36 -5.93
CA ASP A 6 -6.88 -8.87 -4.65
C ASP A 6 -7.84 -7.81 -4.03
N TRP A 7 -8.44 -6.94 -4.86
CA TRP A 7 -9.44 -5.95 -4.37
C TRP A 7 -10.76 -6.58 -3.95
N TRP A 8 -11.10 -7.74 -4.54
CA TRP A 8 -12.34 -8.44 -4.25
C TRP A 8 -12.22 -9.35 -3.02
N ASP A 9 -11.09 -10.04 -2.91
CA ASP A 9 -10.90 -11.09 -1.92
C ASP A 9 -10.37 -10.54 -0.58
N ASP A 10 -9.65 -9.38 -0.58
CA ASP A 10 -9.08 -8.80 0.64
C ASP A 10 -9.82 -7.52 1.05
N PRO A 11 -10.51 -7.52 2.22
CA PRO A 11 -11.21 -6.34 2.74
C PRO A 11 -10.31 -5.11 2.92
N ASN A 12 -9.01 -5.30 3.16
CA ASN A 12 -8.06 -4.19 3.32
C ASN A 12 -7.81 -3.44 2.00
N TYR A 13 -8.05 -4.08 0.85
CA TYR A 13 -7.83 -3.50 -0.47
C TYR A 13 -9.12 -3.21 -1.26
N SER A 14 -10.29 -3.36 -0.64
CA SER A 14 -11.58 -3.07 -1.27
C SER A 14 -11.71 -1.62 -1.75
N HIS A 15 -10.99 -0.67 -1.13
CA HIS A 15 -10.89 0.71 -1.62
C HIS A 15 -10.22 0.83 -3.00
N GLY A 16 -9.50 -0.21 -3.46
CA GLY A 16 -8.87 -0.26 -4.77
C GLY A 16 -9.84 -0.02 -5.93
N PHE A 17 -11.11 -0.39 -5.80
CA PHE A 17 -12.15 -0.07 -6.80
C PHE A 17 -12.50 1.42 -6.87
N LEU A 18 -12.45 2.11 -5.72
CA LEU A 18 -12.76 3.55 -5.66
C LEU A 18 -11.66 4.40 -6.29
N VAL A 19 -10.41 3.97 -6.22
CA VAL A 19 -9.25 4.76 -6.68
C VAL A 19 -9.31 5.05 -8.17
N PRO A 20 -9.54 4.08 -9.09
CA PRO A 20 -9.70 4.36 -10.52
C PRO A 20 -10.89 5.27 -10.82
N VAL A 21 -12.02 5.06 -10.14
CA VAL A 21 -13.22 5.90 -10.31
C VAL A 21 -12.94 7.34 -9.90
N PHE A 22 -12.30 7.53 -8.75
CA PHE A 22 -11.96 8.86 -8.28
C PHE A 22 -10.87 9.52 -9.16
N SER A 23 -9.88 8.76 -9.63
CA SER A 23 -8.90 9.24 -10.60
C SER A 23 -9.57 9.70 -11.90
N ALA A 24 -10.50 8.91 -12.44
CA ALA A 24 -11.28 9.28 -13.62
C ALA A 24 -12.12 10.55 -13.39
N TYR A 25 -12.72 10.69 -12.21
CA TYR A 25 -13.43 11.92 -11.82
C TYR A 25 -12.50 13.15 -11.79
N LEU A 26 -11.30 13.02 -11.23
CA LEU A 26 -10.30 14.09 -11.21
C LEU A 26 -9.85 14.50 -12.62
N VAL A 27 -9.70 13.55 -13.54
CA VAL A 27 -9.45 13.81 -14.96
C VAL A 27 -10.61 14.56 -15.59
N TRP A 28 -11.83 14.08 -15.34
CA TRP A 28 -13.06 14.71 -15.86
C TRP A 28 -13.24 16.15 -15.35
N GLN A 29 -12.93 16.41 -14.07
CA GLN A 29 -12.98 17.75 -13.50
C GLN A 29 -12.00 18.73 -14.21
N ARG A 30 -10.89 18.20 -14.73
CA ARG A 30 -9.87 18.99 -15.46
C ARG A 30 -10.07 19.05 -16.96
N ARG A 31 -11.16 18.49 -17.51
CA ARG A 31 -11.40 18.37 -18.96
C ARG A 31 -11.32 19.71 -19.69
N ALA A 32 -11.85 20.79 -19.12
CA ALA A 32 -11.79 22.12 -19.73
C ALA A 32 -10.36 22.64 -19.90
N ALA A 33 -9.50 22.37 -18.92
CA ALA A 33 -8.07 22.72 -18.98
C ALA A 33 -7.29 21.81 -19.95
N LEU A 34 -7.74 20.59 -20.13
CA LEU A 34 -7.12 19.62 -21.06
C LEU A 34 -7.50 19.93 -22.52
N THR A 35 -8.74 20.31 -22.77
CA THR A 35 -9.19 20.68 -24.13
C THR A 35 -8.62 22.00 -24.61
N ALA A 36 -8.17 22.88 -23.71
CA ALA A 36 -7.47 24.11 -24.05
C ALA A 36 -6.03 23.90 -24.52
N GLU A 37 -5.45 22.72 -24.23
CA GLU A 37 -4.09 22.38 -24.64
C GLU A 37 -4.10 21.64 -25.99
N VAL A 38 -3.16 22.04 -26.87
CA VAL A 38 -2.91 21.30 -28.11
C VAL A 38 -2.07 20.07 -27.80
N PRO A 39 -2.57 18.85 -28.08
CA PRO A 39 -1.78 17.64 -27.87
C PRO A 39 -0.51 17.69 -28.71
N ARG A 40 0.65 17.62 -28.06
CA ARG A 40 1.96 17.55 -28.71
C ARG A 40 2.69 16.34 -28.16
N GLY A 41 2.39 15.18 -28.70
CA GLY A 41 3.05 13.94 -28.33
C GLY A 41 4.57 14.09 -28.40
N SER A 42 5.26 13.48 -27.46
CA SER A 42 6.73 13.51 -27.37
C SER A 42 7.29 12.10 -27.24
N TRP A 43 7.80 11.57 -28.35
CA TRP A 43 8.47 10.28 -28.34
C TRP A 43 9.75 10.28 -27.50
N ARG A 44 10.46 11.43 -27.47
CA ARG A 44 11.69 11.59 -26.67
C ARG A 44 11.44 11.48 -25.17
N ALA A 45 10.28 11.93 -24.69
CA ALA A 45 9.90 11.81 -23.29
C ALA A 45 9.15 10.48 -23.01
N GLY A 46 8.29 10.05 -23.92
CA GLY A 46 7.44 8.89 -23.71
C GLY A 46 8.17 7.56 -23.87
N LEU A 47 9.09 7.45 -24.83
CA LEU A 47 9.80 6.18 -25.07
C LEU A 47 10.66 5.72 -23.89
N PRO A 48 11.50 6.57 -23.27
CA PRO A 48 12.24 6.16 -22.07
C PRO A 48 11.34 5.71 -20.94
N VAL A 49 10.24 6.42 -20.70
CA VAL A 49 9.28 6.08 -19.65
C VAL A 49 8.58 4.76 -19.95
N LEU A 50 8.26 4.49 -21.23
CA LEU A 50 7.71 3.21 -21.66
C LEU A 50 8.68 2.07 -21.40
N LEU A 51 9.95 2.23 -21.76
CA LEU A 51 10.99 1.23 -21.50
C LEU A 51 11.15 0.95 -20.01
N VAL A 52 11.11 1.99 -19.16
CA VAL A 52 11.11 1.82 -17.70
C VAL A 52 9.86 1.05 -17.24
N GLY A 53 8.68 1.38 -17.75
CA GLY A 53 7.45 0.66 -17.42
C GLY A 53 7.51 -0.82 -17.80
N LEU A 54 8.02 -1.14 -18.99
CA LEU A 54 8.20 -2.53 -19.43
C LEU A 54 9.26 -3.26 -18.61
N ALA A 55 10.36 -2.60 -18.26
CA ALA A 55 11.38 -3.17 -17.39
C ALA A 55 10.81 -3.49 -16.00
N LEU A 56 10.01 -2.59 -15.41
CA LEU A 56 9.33 -2.83 -14.15
C LEU A 56 8.35 -4.00 -14.24
N LEU A 57 7.65 -4.16 -15.36
CA LEU A 57 6.76 -5.30 -15.59
C LEU A 57 7.55 -6.60 -15.59
N VAL A 58 8.62 -6.67 -16.37
CA VAL A 58 9.47 -7.87 -16.47
C VAL A 58 10.10 -8.20 -15.12
N LEU A 59 10.66 -7.21 -14.43
CA LEU A 59 11.27 -7.39 -13.11
C LEU A 59 10.23 -7.84 -12.07
N GLY A 60 9.02 -7.29 -12.13
CA GLY A 60 7.93 -7.67 -11.23
C GLY A 60 7.45 -9.11 -11.47
N GLU A 61 7.34 -9.53 -12.73
CA GLU A 61 6.93 -10.90 -13.06
C GLU A 61 8.04 -11.92 -12.74
N VAL A 62 9.29 -11.62 -13.08
CA VAL A 62 10.45 -12.51 -12.80
C VAL A 62 10.73 -12.58 -11.30
N GLY A 63 10.66 -11.44 -10.59
CA GLY A 63 10.87 -11.38 -9.15
C GLY A 63 9.66 -11.82 -8.31
N ALA A 64 8.55 -12.21 -8.95
CA ALA A 64 7.27 -12.50 -8.31
C ALA A 64 6.77 -11.35 -7.38
N GLU A 65 7.17 -10.11 -7.70
CA GLU A 65 6.85 -8.91 -6.92
C GLU A 65 5.63 -8.20 -7.51
N ARG A 66 4.48 -8.42 -6.90
CA ARG A 66 3.19 -7.89 -7.37
C ARG A 66 3.13 -6.37 -7.38
N PHE A 67 3.81 -5.71 -6.45
CA PHE A 67 3.84 -4.25 -6.38
C PHE A 67 4.55 -3.63 -7.60
N LEU A 68 5.71 -4.20 -8.01
CA LEU A 68 6.42 -3.74 -9.20
C LEU A 68 5.59 -3.97 -10.47
N ALA A 69 5.03 -5.17 -10.62
CA ALA A 69 4.20 -5.51 -11.77
C ALA A 69 2.94 -4.63 -11.86
N ALA A 70 2.29 -4.32 -10.74
CA ALA A 70 1.14 -3.43 -10.72
C ALA A 70 1.53 -1.96 -10.96
N SER A 71 2.66 -1.51 -10.39
CA SER A 71 3.18 -0.15 -10.59
C SER A 71 3.57 0.11 -12.05
N SER A 72 4.04 -0.92 -12.76
CA SER A 72 4.37 -0.82 -14.18
C SER A 72 3.18 -0.35 -15.03
N LEU A 73 1.95 -0.73 -14.66
CA LEU A 73 0.73 -0.30 -15.35
C LEU A 73 0.59 1.23 -15.32
N VAL A 74 0.82 1.84 -14.14
CA VAL A 74 0.73 3.30 -14.01
C VAL A 74 1.84 3.98 -14.80
N VAL A 75 3.06 3.45 -14.77
CA VAL A 75 4.20 3.99 -15.53
C VAL A 75 3.96 3.89 -17.04
N VAL A 76 3.43 2.77 -17.53
CA VAL A 76 3.05 2.58 -18.93
C VAL A 76 1.94 3.55 -19.33
N LEU A 77 0.95 3.78 -18.46
CA LEU A 77 -0.11 4.76 -18.71
C LEU A 77 0.45 6.19 -18.83
N VAL A 78 1.41 6.57 -17.97
CA VAL A 78 2.13 7.84 -18.08
C VAL A 78 2.90 7.92 -19.38
N ALA A 79 3.60 6.85 -19.78
CA ALA A 79 4.33 6.79 -21.04
C ALA A 79 3.39 6.99 -22.24
N PHE A 80 2.25 6.33 -22.25
CA PHE A 80 1.23 6.48 -23.31
C PHE A 80 0.73 7.92 -23.41
N MET A 81 0.48 8.57 -22.27
CA MET A 81 0.10 9.99 -22.25
C MET A 81 1.20 10.90 -22.78
N LEU A 82 2.46 10.63 -22.43
CA LEU A 82 3.60 11.40 -22.96
C LEU A 82 3.77 11.22 -24.46
N LEU A 83 3.58 9.99 -24.96
CA LEU A 83 3.70 9.69 -26.39
C LEU A 83 2.61 10.38 -27.22
N HIS A 84 1.37 10.36 -26.76
CA HIS A 84 0.22 10.84 -27.54
C HIS A 84 -0.19 12.27 -27.23
N LEU A 85 -0.22 12.64 -25.94
CA LEU A 85 -0.72 13.93 -25.47
C LEU A 85 0.40 14.93 -25.14
N GLY A 86 1.59 14.42 -24.82
CA GLY A 86 2.77 15.20 -24.54
C GLY A 86 2.93 15.61 -23.08
N PRO A 87 4.09 16.23 -22.73
CA PRO A 87 4.46 16.49 -21.35
C PRO A 87 3.63 17.60 -20.67
N ALA A 88 3.04 18.51 -21.44
CA ALA A 88 2.19 19.55 -20.88
C ALA A 88 0.91 18.95 -20.25
N ILE A 89 0.21 18.10 -21.01
CA ILE A 89 -1.00 17.43 -20.55
C ILE A 89 -0.65 16.40 -19.46
N ALA A 90 0.42 15.62 -19.65
CA ALA A 90 0.87 14.64 -18.66
C ALA A 90 1.14 15.27 -17.29
N ARG A 91 1.76 16.45 -17.23
CA ARG A 91 1.97 17.21 -15.97
C ARG A 91 0.68 17.65 -15.30
N ARG A 92 -0.35 18.04 -16.07
CA ARG A 92 -1.66 18.41 -15.52
C ARG A 92 -2.39 17.20 -14.95
N LEU A 93 -2.14 16.02 -15.51
CA LEU A 93 -2.71 14.73 -15.07
C LEU A 93 -1.79 14.00 -14.08
N ALA A 94 -0.65 14.57 -13.69
CA ALA A 94 0.30 13.92 -12.79
C ALA A 94 -0.35 13.51 -11.46
N PHE A 95 -1.19 14.36 -10.87
CA PHE A 95 -1.90 14.04 -9.63
C PHE A 95 -2.90 12.89 -9.77
N PRO A 96 -3.85 12.88 -10.74
CA PRO A 96 -4.73 11.74 -10.98
C PRO A 96 -3.96 10.45 -11.27
N LEU A 97 -2.86 10.53 -12.02
CA LEU A 97 -2.03 9.35 -12.35
C LEU A 97 -1.28 8.83 -11.12
N ALA A 98 -0.69 9.73 -10.33
CA ALA A 98 -0.03 9.35 -9.07
C ALA A 98 -1.05 8.75 -8.07
N TYR A 99 -2.29 9.25 -8.09
CA TYR A 99 -3.35 8.72 -7.25
C TYR A 99 -3.66 7.24 -7.54
N LEU A 100 -3.49 6.79 -8.79
CA LEU A 100 -3.65 5.37 -9.13
C LEU A 100 -2.69 4.44 -8.38
N LEU A 101 -1.55 4.95 -7.90
CA LEU A 101 -0.64 4.14 -7.09
C LEU A 101 -1.27 3.68 -5.77
N PHE A 102 -2.26 4.41 -5.24
CA PHE A 102 -2.99 3.99 -4.04
C PHE A 102 -3.92 2.79 -4.26
N ALA A 103 -4.21 2.44 -5.52
CA ALA A 103 -4.92 1.20 -5.84
C ALA A 103 -4.04 -0.05 -5.73
N ILE A 104 -2.72 0.14 -5.62
CA ILE A 104 -1.75 -0.95 -5.63
C ILE A 104 -1.46 -1.37 -4.18
N PRO A 105 -1.63 -2.66 -3.83
CA PRO A 105 -1.28 -3.17 -2.52
C PRO A 105 0.19 -2.92 -2.18
N ILE A 106 0.44 -2.31 -1.03
CA ILE A 106 1.81 -2.08 -0.54
C ILE A 106 2.48 -3.43 -0.26
N PRO A 107 3.77 -3.60 -0.64
CA PRO A 107 4.49 -4.84 -0.34
C PRO A 107 4.46 -5.14 1.17
N ALA A 108 4.20 -6.39 1.53
CA ALA A 108 4.15 -6.81 2.92
C ALA A 108 5.42 -6.44 3.70
N VAL A 109 6.58 -6.53 3.06
CA VAL A 109 7.88 -6.13 3.64
C VAL A 109 7.89 -4.66 4.05
N ALA A 110 7.42 -3.76 3.18
CA ALA A 110 7.34 -2.33 3.48
C ALA A 110 6.29 -2.04 4.56
N PHE A 111 5.14 -2.74 4.52
CA PHE A 111 4.11 -2.64 5.53
C PHE A 111 4.64 -3.04 6.92
N TYR A 112 5.28 -4.21 7.03
CA TYR A 112 5.83 -4.70 8.30
C TYR A 112 7.00 -3.84 8.80
N ALA A 113 7.82 -3.28 7.92
CA ALA A 113 8.89 -2.37 8.31
C ALA A 113 8.39 -1.12 9.05
N ILE A 114 7.16 -0.67 8.74
CA ILE A 114 6.54 0.48 9.41
C ILE A 114 5.67 0.01 10.59
N ALA A 115 4.91 -1.06 10.40
CA ALA A 115 3.97 -1.55 11.42
C ALA A 115 4.67 -2.11 12.65
N PHE A 116 5.79 -2.81 12.50
CA PHE A 116 6.49 -3.46 13.60
C PHE A 116 7.03 -2.48 14.66
N PRO A 117 7.74 -1.38 14.31
CA PRO A 117 8.14 -0.38 15.31
C PRO A 117 6.95 0.28 16.01
N LEU A 118 5.86 0.54 15.27
CA LEU A 118 4.64 1.12 15.86
C LEU A 118 3.95 0.16 16.83
N GLN A 119 3.91 -1.14 16.50
CA GLN A 119 3.39 -2.17 17.41
C GLN A 119 4.23 -2.28 18.68
N GLN A 120 5.56 -2.24 18.56
CA GLN A 120 6.45 -2.26 19.73
C GLN A 120 6.27 -1.02 20.60
N LEU A 121 6.16 0.15 20.00
CA LEU A 121 5.90 1.39 20.73
C LEU A 121 4.56 1.34 21.46
N SER A 122 3.51 0.85 20.81
CA SER A 122 2.19 0.70 21.40
C SER A 122 2.21 -0.33 22.55
N ALA A 123 2.88 -1.45 22.38
CA ALA A 123 3.02 -2.48 23.41
C ALA A 123 3.80 -1.94 24.64
N THR A 124 4.87 -1.19 24.40
CA THR A 124 5.65 -0.56 25.48
C THR A 124 4.82 0.46 26.25
N ASN A 125 4.09 1.33 25.54
CA ASN A 125 3.23 2.31 26.18
C ASN A 125 2.09 1.65 26.97
N ALA A 126 1.49 0.59 26.43
CA ALA A 126 0.46 -0.18 27.12
C ALA A 126 1.02 -0.85 28.38
N ALA A 127 2.20 -1.46 28.31
CA ALA A 127 2.84 -2.07 29.47
C ALA A 127 3.16 -1.04 30.56
N TRP A 128 3.68 0.13 30.17
CA TRP A 128 3.94 1.24 31.10
C TRP A 128 2.67 1.77 31.76
N THR A 129 1.60 1.91 31.00
CA THR A 129 0.30 2.34 31.52
C THR A 129 -0.28 1.32 32.51
N LEU A 130 -0.18 0.03 32.22
CA LEU A 130 -0.62 -1.05 33.10
C LEU A 130 0.17 -1.07 34.40
N ASP A 131 1.50 -0.86 34.33
CA ASP A 131 2.37 -0.77 35.51
C ASP A 131 1.97 0.43 36.42
N LEU A 132 1.68 1.59 35.82
CA LEU A 132 1.18 2.76 36.53
C LEU A 132 -0.16 2.50 37.24
N LEU A 133 -1.04 1.73 36.62
CA LEU A 133 -2.36 1.35 37.16
C LEU A 133 -2.27 0.18 38.17
N GLY A 134 -1.06 -0.35 38.43
CA GLY A 134 -0.85 -1.47 39.35
C GLY A 134 -1.38 -2.81 38.83
N VAL A 135 -1.70 -2.92 37.52
CA VAL A 135 -2.14 -4.16 36.90
C VAL A 135 -0.92 -4.95 36.43
N PRO A 136 -0.65 -6.15 36.97
CA PRO A 136 0.52 -6.93 36.57
C PRO A 136 0.38 -7.40 35.12
N GLY A 137 1.24 -6.86 34.23
CA GLY A 137 1.32 -7.24 32.83
C GLY A 137 1.87 -8.67 32.65
N PRO A 138 1.72 -9.27 31.46
CA PRO A 138 2.16 -10.64 31.17
C PRO A 138 3.66 -10.88 31.40
N ALA A 139 4.50 -9.87 31.23
CA ALA A 139 5.93 -9.95 31.48
C ALA A 139 6.30 -10.12 32.96
N ARG A 140 5.41 -9.76 33.88
CA ARG A 140 5.62 -9.94 35.32
C ARG A 140 5.21 -11.34 35.77
N ARG A 141 4.18 -11.94 35.12
CA ARG A 141 3.78 -13.33 35.38
C ARG A 141 4.85 -14.34 35.02
N GLU A 142 5.69 -14.04 34.05
CA GLU A 142 6.77 -14.95 33.61
C GLU A 142 7.99 -14.88 34.52
N ARG A 143 8.16 -13.79 35.30
CA ARG A 143 9.24 -13.64 36.29
C ARG A 143 8.89 -14.14 37.67
N ASP A 144 7.62 -14.32 37.97
CA ASP A 144 7.22 -14.90 39.25
C ASP A 144 7.51 -16.40 39.21
N PRO A 145 8.26 -16.94 40.20
CA PRO A 145 8.53 -18.37 40.27
C PRO A 145 7.20 -19.11 40.33
N PRO A 146 7.12 -20.31 39.70
CA PRO A 146 5.87 -21.09 39.72
C PRO A 146 5.41 -21.26 41.16
N GLN A 147 4.19 -20.79 41.44
CA GLN A 147 3.60 -20.97 42.78
C GLN A 147 3.58 -22.47 43.06
N PRO A 148 4.10 -22.90 44.25
CA PRO A 148 4.05 -24.30 44.61
C PRO A 148 2.60 -24.76 44.63
N ASP A 149 2.35 -25.84 43.91
CA ASP A 149 1.03 -26.51 43.85
C ASP A 149 0.52 -26.70 45.27
N HIS A 150 -0.55 -25.97 45.63
CA HIS A 150 -1.29 -26.28 46.85
C HIS A 150 -1.84 -27.67 46.70
N PRO A 151 -1.47 -28.64 47.59
CA PRO A 151 -1.98 -29.98 47.52
C PRO A 151 -3.50 -29.92 47.64
N ARG A 152 -4.19 -30.38 46.61
CA ARG A 152 -5.66 -30.55 46.61
C ARG A 152 -5.97 -31.44 47.80
N ARG A 153 -6.51 -30.87 48.86
CA ARG A 153 -7.07 -31.62 49.96
C ARG A 153 -8.25 -32.44 49.37
N HIS A 154 -7.99 -33.68 49.10
CA HIS A 154 -9.07 -34.64 48.91
C HIS A 154 -9.86 -34.67 50.19
N ARG A 155 -11.02 -34.03 50.22
CA ARG A 155 -12.04 -34.28 51.21
C ARG A 155 -12.57 -35.70 50.86
N GLY A 156 -12.09 -36.68 51.60
CA GLY A 156 -12.70 -37.99 51.62
C GLY A 156 -14.09 -37.86 52.23
N VAL A 157 -15.01 -38.61 51.65
CA VAL A 157 -16.35 -38.90 52.14
C VAL A 157 -16.21 -39.96 53.18
#